data_da3d372889cbacc66f865cfc842384cb
#
_entry.id   da3d372889cbacc66f865cfc842384cb
#
_cell.length_a   1.000
_cell.length_b   1.000
_cell.length_c   1.000
_cell.angle_alpha   90.00
_cell.angle_beta   90.00
_cell.angle_gamma   90.00
#
_symmetry.space_group_name_H-M   'P 1'
#
loop_
_entity.id
_entity.type
_entity.pdbx_description
1 polymer ?
#
loop_
_entity_poly.entity_id
_entity_poly.type
_entity_poly.pdbx_seq_one_letter_code
_entity_poly.pdbx_strand_id
1 'polypeptide(L)'
;NGSGKSTLAKHFNAILLPTGGKVYVDGMDTSDENNLLSVRATVGMVFQNPDNQIVANVVEDDVAFAPENLGVPPQEIRARVDAALKQVGMYDFRLHAPHLLSGGQKQRVAIAGVIAMQPKCIVLDEPTAMLDPAGRREVIDTVTKLCREQGITVVLITHHMEECIGADRVIVLSNGAVVADGAPKQVFSQVELLKREG
;
A
#
# COMPACT_ATOMS: atom_id res chain seq x y z
N ASN A 1 0.46 -18.86 1.52
CA ASN A 1 -0.76 -18.37 0.85
C ASN A 1 -1.99 -18.81 1.64
N GLY A 2 -3.12 -18.03 1.59
CA GLY A 2 -4.38 -18.41 2.27
C GLY A 2 -4.44 -18.12 3.77
N SER A 3 -3.43 -17.49 4.37
CA SER A 3 -3.40 -17.17 5.81
C SER A 3 -4.26 -15.96 6.24
N GLY A 4 -4.97 -15.32 5.30
CA GLY A 4 -5.87 -14.20 5.58
C GLY A 4 -5.25 -12.80 5.51
N LYS A 5 -3.99 -12.63 5.10
CA LYS A 5 -3.30 -11.32 5.03
C LYS A 5 -4.04 -10.28 4.18
N SER A 6 -4.34 -10.62 2.93
CA SER A 6 -5.08 -9.72 2.01
C SER A 6 -6.51 -9.45 2.47
N THR A 7 -7.14 -10.41 3.16
CA THR A 7 -8.45 -10.21 3.77
C THR A 7 -8.35 -9.19 4.90
N LEU A 8 -7.36 -9.33 5.79
CA LEU A 8 -7.10 -8.37 6.87
C LEU A 8 -6.79 -6.98 6.31
N ALA A 9 -5.96 -6.89 5.25
CA ALA A 9 -5.63 -5.62 4.60
C ALA A 9 -6.88 -4.84 4.15
N LYS A 10 -7.83 -5.55 3.54
CA LYS A 10 -9.08 -4.95 3.05
C LYS A 10 -10.00 -4.42 4.15
N HIS A 11 -9.80 -4.85 5.41
CA HIS A 11 -10.52 -4.27 6.55
C HIS A 11 -9.92 -2.92 6.97
N PHE A 12 -8.63 -2.66 6.71
CA PHE A 12 -7.98 -1.40 7.13
C PHE A 12 -8.48 -0.17 6.37
N ASN A 13 -9.02 -0.33 5.16
CA ASN A 13 -9.64 0.78 4.43
C ASN A 13 -11.15 0.56 4.16
N ALA A 14 -11.78 -0.32 4.94
CA ALA A 14 -13.20 -0.65 4.86
C ALA A 14 -13.67 -1.09 3.46
N ILE A 15 -12.81 -1.82 2.71
CA ILE A 15 -13.26 -2.58 1.51
C ILE A 15 -14.05 -3.79 1.95
N LEU A 16 -13.62 -4.45 3.04
CA LEU A 16 -14.37 -5.49 3.73
C LEU A 16 -14.74 -5.00 5.13
N LEU A 17 -15.95 -5.32 5.55
CA LEU A 17 -16.39 -5.07 6.92
C LEU A 17 -16.30 -6.37 7.73
N PRO A 18 -15.97 -6.30 9.03
CA PRO A 18 -15.88 -7.49 9.88
C PRO A 18 -17.26 -8.11 10.08
N THR A 19 -17.36 -9.43 9.99
CA THR A 19 -18.58 -10.19 10.33
C THR A 19 -18.75 -10.40 11.83
N GLY A 20 -17.70 -10.14 12.60
CA GLY A 20 -17.68 -10.18 14.07
C GLY A 20 -16.50 -9.36 14.59
N GLY A 21 -16.62 -8.81 15.79
CA GLY A 21 -15.65 -7.86 16.32
C GLY A 21 -15.77 -6.47 15.69
N LYS A 22 -14.73 -5.65 15.86
CA LYS A 22 -14.68 -4.28 15.34
C LYS A 22 -13.30 -3.95 14.82
N VAL A 23 -13.26 -3.10 13.79
CA VAL A 23 -12.02 -2.53 13.25
C VAL A 23 -12.11 -1.01 13.39
N TYR A 24 -11.06 -0.43 13.97
CA TYR A 24 -10.93 1.03 14.12
C TYR A 24 -9.74 1.54 13.32
N VAL A 25 -9.97 2.62 12.60
CA VAL A 25 -8.94 3.34 11.83
C VAL A 25 -8.90 4.77 12.34
N ASP A 26 -7.78 5.16 12.94
CA ASP A 26 -7.62 6.51 13.53
C ASP A 26 -8.80 6.88 14.46
N GLY A 27 -9.27 5.91 15.25
CA GLY A 27 -10.43 6.06 16.17
C GLY A 27 -11.81 5.93 15.52
N MET A 28 -11.90 5.84 14.20
CA MET A 28 -13.15 5.68 13.46
C MET A 28 -13.54 4.20 13.36
N ASP A 29 -14.76 3.83 13.76
CA ASP A 29 -15.32 2.50 13.53
C ASP A 29 -15.59 2.31 12.03
N THR A 30 -14.99 1.30 11.43
CA THR A 30 -15.13 1.04 9.98
C THR A 30 -16.51 0.51 9.59
N SER A 31 -17.31 0.06 10.53
CA SER A 31 -18.70 -0.39 10.30
C SER A 31 -19.72 0.74 10.25
N ASP A 32 -19.33 1.96 10.66
CA ASP A 32 -20.17 3.15 10.53
C ASP A 32 -20.04 3.75 9.14
N GLU A 33 -21.12 3.73 8.36
CA GLU A 33 -21.17 4.26 6.99
C GLU A 33 -20.75 5.74 6.90
N ASN A 34 -20.99 6.54 7.94
CA ASN A 34 -20.58 7.94 8.00
C ASN A 34 -19.06 8.12 8.01
N ASN A 35 -18.33 7.11 8.46
CA ASN A 35 -16.88 7.13 8.53
C ASN A 35 -16.18 6.64 7.24
N LEU A 36 -16.89 5.98 6.31
CA LEU A 36 -16.28 5.28 5.18
C LEU A 36 -15.37 6.16 4.33
N LEU A 37 -15.82 7.38 3.98
CA LEU A 37 -15.03 8.31 3.19
C LEU A 37 -13.76 8.72 3.94
N SER A 38 -13.88 9.07 5.22
CA SER A 38 -12.76 9.46 6.08
C SER A 38 -11.76 8.32 6.30
N VAL A 39 -12.24 7.09 6.49
CA VAL A 39 -11.41 5.89 6.60
C VAL A 39 -10.61 5.68 5.31
N ARG A 40 -11.25 5.76 4.15
CA ARG A 40 -10.59 5.58 2.83
C ARG A 40 -9.63 6.70 2.48
N ALA A 41 -9.89 7.92 2.94
CA ALA A 41 -8.95 9.02 2.82
C ALA A 41 -7.74 8.86 3.76
N THR A 42 -7.95 8.25 4.93
CA THR A 42 -6.90 8.02 5.95
C THR A 42 -5.99 6.86 5.59
N VAL A 43 -6.55 5.76 5.04
CA VAL A 43 -5.80 4.56 4.66
C VAL A 43 -5.94 4.30 3.17
N GLY A 44 -4.87 4.58 2.43
CA GLY A 44 -4.77 4.23 1.02
C GLY A 44 -4.37 2.77 0.82
N MET A 45 -4.83 2.15 -0.26
CA MET A 45 -4.50 0.75 -0.56
C MET A 45 -3.90 0.60 -1.95
N VAL A 46 -2.81 -0.15 -2.04
CA VAL A 46 -2.16 -0.56 -3.28
C VAL A 46 -2.30 -2.06 -3.43
N PHE A 47 -2.82 -2.50 -4.57
CA PHE A 47 -3.08 -3.90 -4.86
C PHE A 47 -1.90 -4.60 -5.52
N GLN A 48 -1.89 -5.92 -5.49
CA GLN A 48 -0.86 -6.78 -6.05
C GLN A 48 -0.64 -6.54 -7.56
N ASN A 49 -1.72 -6.39 -8.33
CA ASN A 49 -1.66 -6.13 -9.77
C ASN A 49 -2.00 -4.66 -10.07
N PRO A 50 -1.02 -3.83 -10.49
CA PRO A 50 -1.27 -2.43 -10.82
C PRO A 50 -2.23 -2.24 -12.01
N ASP A 51 -2.32 -3.18 -12.94
CA ASP A 51 -3.25 -3.09 -14.08
C ASP A 51 -4.72 -3.11 -13.64
N ASN A 52 -5.03 -3.67 -12.46
CA ASN A 52 -6.36 -3.64 -11.88
C ASN A 52 -6.67 -2.34 -11.13
N GLN A 53 -5.67 -1.51 -10.89
CA GLN A 53 -5.79 -0.27 -10.12
C GLN A 53 -5.73 0.96 -11.02
N ILE A 54 -4.87 0.95 -12.04
CA ILE A 54 -4.71 2.04 -13.00
C ILE A 54 -5.91 2.05 -13.95
N VAL A 55 -6.63 3.16 -14.00
CA VAL A 55 -7.89 3.30 -14.76
C VAL A 55 -7.82 4.35 -15.88
N ALA A 56 -6.89 5.30 -15.81
CA ALA A 56 -6.74 6.35 -16.80
C ALA A 56 -5.79 5.95 -17.96
N ASN A 57 -5.89 6.66 -19.08
CA ASN A 57 -5.05 6.46 -20.25
C ASN A 57 -3.73 7.24 -20.20
N VAL A 58 -3.58 8.14 -19.23
CA VAL A 58 -2.39 8.97 -19.01
C VAL A 58 -2.01 8.87 -17.53
N VAL A 59 -0.72 8.78 -17.25
CA VAL A 59 -0.20 8.61 -15.89
C VAL A 59 -0.64 9.72 -14.95
N GLU A 60 -0.53 10.99 -15.33
CA GLU A 60 -0.91 12.10 -14.44
C GLU A 60 -2.41 12.14 -14.17
N ASP A 61 -3.25 11.74 -15.11
CA ASP A 61 -4.69 11.68 -14.94
C ASP A 61 -5.07 10.56 -13.96
N ASP A 62 -4.35 9.43 -14.00
CA ASP A 62 -4.55 8.33 -13.06
C ASP A 62 -4.20 8.74 -11.63
N VAL A 63 -3.09 9.45 -11.46
CA VAL A 63 -2.66 9.97 -10.15
C VAL A 63 -3.60 11.06 -9.63
N ALA A 64 -4.24 11.84 -10.51
CA ALA A 64 -5.24 12.85 -10.14
C ALA A 64 -6.58 12.26 -9.71
N PHE A 65 -6.92 11.05 -10.17
CA PHE A 65 -8.23 10.43 -9.99
C PHE A 65 -8.70 10.38 -8.52
N ALA A 66 -7.83 10.00 -7.61
CA ALA A 66 -8.20 9.87 -6.20
C ALA A 66 -8.39 11.24 -5.50
N PRO A 67 -7.49 12.23 -5.64
CA PRO A 67 -7.73 13.59 -5.14
C PRO A 67 -8.99 14.24 -5.72
N GLU A 68 -9.32 14.03 -7.00
CA GLU A 68 -10.53 14.52 -7.62
C GLU A 68 -11.79 13.97 -6.95
N ASN A 69 -11.81 12.66 -6.70
CA ASN A 69 -12.92 12.00 -6.01
C ASN A 69 -13.07 12.43 -4.54
N LEU A 70 -12.00 12.92 -3.93
CA LEU A 70 -12.02 13.51 -2.58
C LEU A 70 -12.45 14.98 -2.58
N GLY A 71 -12.72 15.58 -3.76
CA GLY A 71 -13.13 16.97 -3.88
C GLY A 71 -12.02 17.98 -3.62
N VAL A 72 -10.76 17.60 -3.79
CA VAL A 72 -9.60 18.51 -3.67
C VAL A 72 -9.69 19.59 -4.77
N PRO A 73 -9.43 20.88 -4.45
CA PRO A 73 -9.47 21.93 -5.43
C PRO A 73 -8.50 21.69 -6.61
N PRO A 74 -8.88 21.99 -7.88
CA PRO A 74 -8.07 21.67 -9.06
C PRO A 74 -6.63 22.20 -9.02
N GLN A 75 -6.42 23.39 -8.45
CA GLN A 75 -5.08 23.99 -8.33
C GLN A 75 -4.19 23.18 -7.36
N GLU A 76 -4.77 22.63 -6.31
CA GLU A 76 -4.08 21.79 -5.34
C GLU A 76 -3.83 20.38 -5.90
N ILE A 77 -4.76 19.83 -6.70
CA ILE A 77 -4.59 18.52 -7.35
C ILE A 77 -3.32 18.53 -8.20
N ARG A 78 -3.08 19.54 -9.02
CA ARG A 78 -1.86 19.63 -9.84
C ARG A 78 -0.60 19.55 -8.99
N ALA A 79 -0.55 20.31 -7.90
CA ALA A 79 0.60 20.31 -6.99
C ALA A 79 0.81 18.94 -6.32
N ARG A 80 -0.28 18.27 -5.90
CA ARG A 80 -0.22 16.94 -5.29
C ARG A 80 0.25 15.87 -6.28
N VAL A 81 -0.27 15.88 -7.50
CA VAL A 81 0.12 14.95 -8.58
C VAL A 81 1.61 15.09 -8.91
N ASP A 82 2.09 16.33 -9.12
CA ASP A 82 3.50 16.58 -9.41
C ASP A 82 4.41 16.13 -8.26
N ALA A 83 4.02 16.40 -7.01
CA ALA A 83 4.76 15.97 -5.83
C ALA A 83 4.79 14.45 -5.73
N ALA A 84 3.65 13.77 -5.86
CA ALA A 84 3.53 12.33 -5.78
C ALA A 84 4.38 11.62 -6.84
N LEU A 85 4.30 12.07 -8.10
CA LEU A 85 5.09 11.49 -9.20
C LEU A 85 6.60 11.70 -9.01
N LYS A 86 7.03 12.85 -8.48
CA LYS A 86 8.44 13.08 -8.13
C LYS A 86 8.92 12.16 -7.01
N GLN A 87 8.10 11.95 -5.98
CA GLN A 87 8.42 11.08 -4.85
C GLN A 87 8.69 9.64 -5.25
N VAL A 88 7.93 9.13 -6.23
CA VAL A 88 8.10 7.76 -6.74
C VAL A 88 9.04 7.67 -7.96
N GLY A 89 9.65 8.79 -8.40
CA GLY A 89 10.55 8.83 -9.56
C GLY A 89 9.86 8.59 -10.89
N MET A 90 8.59 9.00 -11.03
CA MET A 90 7.78 8.80 -12.24
C MET A 90 7.37 10.10 -12.93
N TYR A 91 7.89 11.24 -12.51
CA TYR A 91 7.49 12.55 -13.04
C TYR A 91 7.74 12.69 -14.54
N ASP A 92 8.86 12.18 -15.05
CA ASP A 92 9.20 12.25 -16.47
C ASP A 92 8.27 11.41 -17.35
N PHE A 93 7.57 10.46 -16.75
CA PHE A 93 6.58 9.59 -17.41
C PHE A 93 5.15 10.09 -17.29
N ARG A 94 4.91 11.27 -16.71
CA ARG A 94 3.56 11.78 -16.39
C ARG A 94 2.59 11.83 -17.57
N LEU A 95 3.10 12.12 -18.78
CA LEU A 95 2.32 12.19 -20.02
C LEU A 95 2.28 10.87 -20.80
N HIS A 96 2.90 9.80 -20.27
CA HIS A 96 2.89 8.51 -20.94
C HIS A 96 1.60 7.75 -20.67
N ALA A 97 1.28 6.87 -21.62
CA ALA A 97 0.20 5.91 -21.42
C ALA A 97 0.70 4.77 -20.50
N PRO A 98 -0.08 4.36 -19.48
CA PRO A 98 0.34 3.33 -18.53
C PRO A 98 0.73 1.99 -19.16
N HIS A 99 0.14 1.60 -20.28
CA HIS A 99 0.47 0.35 -20.97
C HIS A 99 1.90 0.31 -21.56
N LEU A 100 2.57 1.47 -21.68
CA LEU A 100 3.97 1.57 -22.13
C LEU A 100 4.98 1.39 -20.99
N LEU A 101 4.51 1.32 -19.74
CA LEU A 101 5.34 1.23 -18.57
C LEU A 101 5.67 -0.22 -18.21
N SER A 102 6.86 -0.44 -17.61
CA SER A 102 7.19 -1.73 -16.97
C SER A 102 6.31 -2.00 -15.74
N GLY A 103 6.26 -3.25 -15.28
CA GLY A 103 5.47 -3.61 -14.09
C GLY A 103 5.87 -2.80 -12.85
N GLY A 104 7.18 -2.62 -12.61
CA GLY A 104 7.68 -1.79 -11.49
C GLY A 104 7.31 -0.31 -11.64
N GLN A 105 7.34 0.23 -12.86
CA GLN A 105 6.89 1.59 -13.13
C GLN A 105 5.38 1.75 -12.88
N LYS A 106 4.56 0.81 -13.36
CA LYS A 106 3.11 0.80 -13.08
C LYS A 106 2.83 0.74 -11.58
N GLN A 107 3.56 -0.08 -10.84
CA GLN A 107 3.40 -0.19 -9.39
C GLN A 107 3.72 1.13 -8.69
N ARG A 108 4.79 1.82 -9.11
CA ARG A 108 5.11 3.15 -8.58
C ARG A 108 4.06 4.20 -8.94
N VAL A 109 3.45 4.13 -10.14
CA VAL A 109 2.32 4.99 -10.49
C VAL A 109 1.11 4.71 -9.59
N ALA A 110 0.77 3.44 -9.35
CA ALA A 110 -0.30 3.09 -8.42
C ALA A 110 -0.04 3.61 -6.98
N ILE A 111 1.22 3.54 -6.51
CA ILE A 111 1.64 4.15 -5.24
C ILE A 111 1.48 5.68 -5.31
N ALA A 112 1.88 6.34 -6.41
CA ALA A 112 1.70 7.79 -6.57
C ALA A 112 0.23 8.21 -6.48
N GLY A 113 -0.69 7.47 -7.11
CA GLY A 113 -2.13 7.71 -7.00
C GLY A 113 -2.63 7.67 -5.56
N VAL A 114 -2.09 6.75 -4.76
CA VAL A 114 -2.44 6.65 -3.34
C VAL A 114 -1.84 7.80 -2.52
N ILE A 115 -0.57 8.13 -2.69
CA ILE A 115 0.06 9.21 -1.89
C ILE A 115 -0.43 10.61 -2.27
N ALA A 116 -0.96 10.80 -3.48
CA ALA A 116 -1.59 12.06 -3.89
C ALA A 116 -2.82 12.42 -3.05
N MET A 117 -3.46 11.44 -2.42
CA MET A 117 -4.51 11.67 -1.42
C MET A 117 -3.98 12.23 -0.09
N GLN A 118 -2.67 12.15 0.17
CA GLN A 118 -2.02 12.46 1.44
C GLN A 118 -2.55 11.62 2.62
N PRO A 119 -2.57 10.29 2.51
CA PRO A 119 -3.09 9.42 3.55
C PRO A 119 -2.14 9.38 4.75
N LYS A 120 -2.67 9.03 5.94
CA LYS A 120 -1.84 8.76 7.13
C LYS A 120 -1.18 7.37 7.09
N CYS A 121 -1.81 6.45 6.37
CA CYS A 121 -1.33 5.06 6.24
C CYS A 121 -1.50 4.56 4.81
N ILE A 122 -0.54 3.79 4.34
CA ILE A 122 -0.61 3.06 3.06
C ILE A 122 -0.49 1.57 3.34
N VAL A 123 -1.45 0.81 2.85
CA VAL A 123 -1.43 -0.66 2.86
C VAL A 123 -1.06 -1.16 1.47
N LEU A 124 0.00 -1.94 1.37
CA LEU A 124 0.46 -2.54 0.12
C LEU A 124 0.27 -4.06 0.20
N ASP A 125 -0.60 -4.59 -0.64
CA ASP A 125 -0.91 -6.02 -0.68
C ASP A 125 -0.07 -6.70 -1.76
N GLU A 126 1.02 -7.35 -1.36
CA GLU A 126 2.01 -8.03 -2.21
C GLU A 126 2.49 -7.19 -3.42
N PRO A 127 2.92 -5.93 -3.23
CA PRO A 127 3.17 -4.99 -4.32
C PRO A 127 4.32 -5.40 -5.24
N THR A 128 5.10 -6.40 -4.87
CA THR A 128 6.32 -6.85 -5.56
C THR A 128 6.18 -8.23 -6.20
N ALA A 129 5.05 -8.92 -5.96
CA ALA A 129 4.89 -10.33 -6.34
C ALA A 129 5.00 -10.60 -7.86
N MET A 130 4.66 -9.60 -8.69
CA MET A 130 4.68 -9.71 -10.16
C MET A 130 5.90 -9.02 -10.80
N LEU A 131 6.90 -8.61 -9.99
CA LEU A 131 8.04 -7.83 -10.45
C LEU A 131 9.32 -8.66 -10.55
N ASP A 132 10.16 -8.28 -11.49
CA ASP A 132 11.54 -8.73 -11.55
C ASP A 132 12.36 -8.20 -10.35
N PRO A 133 13.55 -8.75 -10.08
CA PRO A 133 14.35 -8.35 -8.92
C PRO A 133 14.73 -6.85 -8.89
N ALA A 134 14.86 -6.20 -10.05
CA ALA A 134 15.18 -4.77 -10.13
C ALA A 134 13.96 -3.93 -9.75
N GLY A 135 12.80 -4.19 -10.37
CA GLY A 135 11.54 -3.51 -10.07
C GLY A 135 11.10 -3.71 -8.61
N ARG A 136 11.34 -4.90 -8.03
CA ARG A 136 11.08 -5.18 -6.62
C ARG A 136 11.88 -4.24 -5.70
N ARG A 137 13.19 -4.11 -5.93
CA ARG A 137 14.04 -3.19 -5.15
C ARG A 137 13.57 -1.74 -5.27
N GLU A 138 13.25 -1.28 -6.48
CA GLU A 138 12.77 0.08 -6.71
C GLU A 138 11.46 0.39 -5.95
N VAL A 139 10.54 -0.56 -5.89
CA VAL A 139 9.29 -0.41 -5.13
C VAL A 139 9.55 -0.39 -3.63
N ILE A 140 10.38 -1.31 -3.10
CA ILE A 140 10.71 -1.35 -1.67
C ILE A 140 11.47 -0.09 -1.24
N ASP A 141 12.42 0.40 -2.05
CA ASP A 141 13.14 1.65 -1.78
C ASP A 141 12.18 2.85 -1.75
N THR A 142 11.22 2.90 -2.68
CA THR A 142 10.19 3.93 -2.72
C THR A 142 9.35 3.92 -1.43
N VAL A 143 8.85 2.73 -1.05
CA VAL A 143 8.04 2.55 0.17
C VAL A 143 8.82 2.93 1.43
N THR A 144 10.09 2.54 1.50
CA THR A 144 10.97 2.86 2.63
C THR A 144 11.17 4.38 2.75
N LYS A 145 11.38 5.10 1.65
CA LYS A 145 11.48 6.57 1.65
C LYS A 145 10.19 7.22 2.12
N LEU A 146 9.03 6.78 1.65
CA LEU A 146 7.73 7.30 2.09
C LEU A 146 7.57 7.16 3.62
N CYS A 147 7.94 6.01 4.17
CA CYS A 147 7.88 5.79 5.61
C CYS A 147 8.86 6.68 6.38
N ARG A 148 10.15 6.68 5.99
CA ARG A 148 11.23 7.30 6.76
C ARG A 148 11.32 8.82 6.60
N GLU A 149 11.06 9.33 5.40
CA GLU A 149 11.23 10.76 5.09
C GLU A 149 9.94 11.55 5.25
N GLN A 150 8.78 10.92 5.08
CA GLN A 150 7.48 11.59 5.11
C GLN A 150 6.62 11.21 6.32
N GLY A 151 7.06 10.24 7.13
CA GLY A 151 6.35 9.81 8.32
C GLY A 151 5.02 9.10 8.04
N ILE A 152 4.81 8.62 6.81
CA ILE A 152 3.62 7.85 6.46
C ILE A 152 3.74 6.46 7.08
N THR A 153 2.70 6.01 7.77
CA THR A 153 2.64 4.62 8.23
C THR A 153 2.51 3.69 7.04
N VAL A 154 3.37 2.67 6.97
CA VAL A 154 3.33 1.66 5.90
C VAL A 154 3.02 0.29 6.46
N VAL A 155 2.00 -0.35 5.92
CA VAL A 155 1.68 -1.77 6.14
C VAL A 155 1.99 -2.52 4.86
N LEU A 156 3.09 -3.28 4.86
CA LEU A 156 3.52 -4.10 3.73
C LEU A 156 3.12 -5.56 3.96
N ILE A 157 2.31 -6.11 3.08
CA ILE A 157 2.02 -7.53 3.03
C ILE A 157 2.92 -8.17 1.99
N THR A 158 3.67 -9.15 2.40
CA THR A 158 4.58 -9.89 1.52
C THR A 158 4.75 -11.33 2.01
N HIS A 159 5.18 -12.19 1.13
CA HIS A 159 5.69 -13.52 1.44
C HIS A 159 7.22 -13.61 1.29
N HIS A 160 7.88 -12.50 0.97
CA HIS A 160 9.33 -12.38 0.85
C HIS A 160 9.91 -11.86 2.17
N MET A 161 10.60 -12.71 2.91
CA MET A 161 11.16 -12.36 4.24
C MET A 161 12.20 -11.23 4.13
N GLU A 162 12.96 -11.17 3.04
CA GLU A 162 13.95 -10.12 2.80
C GLU A 162 13.35 -8.71 2.78
N GLU A 163 12.10 -8.56 2.35
CA GLU A 163 11.39 -7.28 2.33
C GLU A 163 10.99 -6.79 3.73
N CYS A 164 10.93 -7.72 4.70
CA CYS A 164 10.58 -7.42 6.08
C CYS A 164 11.77 -7.00 6.95
N ILE A 165 13.01 -7.17 6.49
CA ILE A 165 14.22 -6.91 7.30
C ILE A 165 14.31 -5.47 7.75
N GLY A 166 13.90 -4.52 6.90
CA GLY A 166 13.88 -3.09 7.15
C GLY A 166 12.66 -2.56 7.91
N ALA A 167 11.70 -3.41 8.24
CA ALA A 167 10.50 -3.01 8.95
C ALA A 167 10.76 -2.74 10.44
N ASP A 168 9.93 -1.89 11.05
CA ASP A 168 9.99 -1.65 12.51
C ASP A 168 9.33 -2.79 13.31
N ARG A 169 8.35 -3.47 12.68
CA ARG A 169 7.56 -4.56 13.28
C ARG A 169 7.17 -5.56 12.21
N VAL A 170 7.23 -6.84 12.54
CA VAL A 170 6.78 -7.94 11.70
C VAL A 170 5.70 -8.71 12.43
N ILE A 171 4.59 -8.97 11.73
CA ILE A 171 3.47 -9.79 12.20
C ILE A 171 3.35 -10.98 11.26
N VAL A 172 3.43 -12.18 11.80
CA VAL A 172 3.27 -13.44 11.04
C VAL A 172 1.86 -13.96 11.24
N LEU A 173 1.16 -14.15 10.12
CA LEU A 173 -0.19 -14.71 10.08
C LEU A 173 -0.16 -16.14 9.52
N SER A 174 -0.77 -17.06 10.24
CA SER A 174 -1.01 -18.44 9.78
C SER A 174 -2.44 -18.84 10.13
N ASN A 175 -3.16 -19.42 9.17
CA ASN A 175 -4.54 -19.91 9.33
C ASN A 175 -5.50 -18.89 10.01
N GLY A 176 -5.37 -17.61 9.65
CA GLY A 176 -6.21 -16.53 10.20
C GLY A 176 -5.84 -16.06 11.61
N ALA A 177 -4.76 -16.59 12.20
CA ALA A 177 -4.28 -16.20 13.53
C ALA A 177 -2.90 -15.55 13.46
N VAL A 178 -2.61 -14.65 14.41
CA VAL A 178 -1.27 -14.11 14.63
C VAL A 178 -0.45 -15.15 15.39
N VAL A 179 0.65 -15.63 14.77
CA VAL A 179 1.52 -16.66 15.37
C VAL A 179 2.85 -16.08 15.85
N ALA A 180 3.28 -14.93 15.32
CA ALA A 180 4.41 -14.17 15.85
C ALA A 180 4.21 -12.67 15.62
N ASP A 181 4.77 -11.86 16.51
CA ASP A 181 4.69 -10.40 16.48
C ASP A 181 5.91 -9.82 17.20
N GLY A 182 6.61 -8.88 16.57
CA GLY A 182 7.78 -8.23 17.15
C GLY A 182 8.72 -7.59 16.12
N ALA A 183 9.89 -7.15 16.58
CA ALA A 183 10.93 -6.66 15.69
C ALA A 183 11.44 -7.79 14.76
N PRO A 184 11.88 -7.47 13.52
CA PRO A 184 12.31 -8.49 12.56
C PRO A 184 13.30 -9.51 13.14
N LYS A 185 14.32 -9.04 13.87
CA LYS A 185 15.31 -9.90 14.50
C LYS A 185 14.71 -10.91 15.49
N GLN A 186 13.71 -10.47 16.26
CA GLN A 186 13.03 -11.34 17.24
C GLN A 186 12.15 -12.37 16.54
N VAL A 187 11.40 -11.97 15.52
CA VAL A 187 10.51 -12.87 14.78
C VAL A 187 11.34 -13.89 13.99
N PHE A 188 12.36 -13.43 13.26
CA PHE A 188 13.19 -14.33 12.42
C PHE A 188 14.13 -15.23 13.22
N SER A 189 14.36 -14.98 14.51
CA SER A 189 15.07 -15.91 15.38
C SER A 189 14.24 -17.13 15.77
N GLN A 190 12.91 -17.11 15.58
CA GLN A 190 12.00 -18.21 15.88
C GLN A 190 11.93 -19.23 14.72
N VAL A 191 13.09 -19.73 14.29
CA VAL A 191 13.24 -20.57 13.08
C VAL A 191 12.33 -21.79 13.07
N GLU A 192 12.19 -22.50 14.20
CA GLU A 192 11.37 -23.70 14.28
C GLU A 192 9.87 -23.39 14.14
N LEU A 193 9.42 -22.28 14.72
CA LEU A 193 8.04 -21.80 14.55
C LEU A 193 7.77 -21.48 13.06
N LEU A 194 8.63 -20.67 12.45
CA LEU A 194 8.46 -20.24 11.06
C LEU A 194 8.50 -21.41 10.07
N LYS A 195 9.38 -22.39 10.27
CA LYS A 195 9.41 -23.61 9.45
C LYS A 195 8.15 -24.47 9.55
N ARG A 196 7.54 -24.49 10.73
CA ARG A 196 6.28 -25.24 10.95
C ARG A 196 5.09 -24.59 10.26
N GLU A 197 5.07 -23.27 10.19
CA GLU A 197 3.97 -22.50 9.59
C GLU A 197 4.11 -22.33 8.04
N GLY A 198 5.26 -22.67 7.44
CA GLY A 198 5.52 -22.70 5.99
C GLY A 198 6.48 -21.64 5.51
#